data_889cd14c0157281d2c7a46471e12bd7f
#
_entry.id   889cd14c0157281d2c7a46471e12bd7f
#
_cell.length_a   1.000
_cell.length_b   1.000
_cell.length_c   1.000
_cell.angle_alpha   90.00
_cell.angle_beta   90.00
_cell.angle_gamma   90.00
#
_symmetry.space_group_name_H-M   'P 1'
#
loop_
_entity.id
_entity.type
_entity.pdbx_description
1 polymer ?
#
loop_
_entity_poly.entity_id
_entity_poly.type
_entity_poly.pdbx_seq_one_letter_code
_entity_poly.pdbx_strand_id
1 'polypeptide(L)'
;MTLSILLAAGLAVLGDGPYAGHVVVRTTVHSPREFLALSALQPDFLTHTPRLGEPIEVHLDAAQLDAVRRLGIPFEITITDLQAHADALAAQVAAANAGDGTFYENYRNPDELRARMDAVAAGAPAMVTPVLIGASLEGRQIYGLSISAPDRLGNPRGHRPQALINGTQHAREWVATMATAYFAEHLVALYAADPLVRDAVNRAQIVVVPVVNPDGYAHTWGPERFWRKNMRRNTSGTLHGVDLNRNWAYQWGGEGSSGNPSNQTYRGTAAFSEPETQALRDFILANPRLAAHCDVHTSGNMVMSPWGYTAELPPDHPFFAAANEVIAGAIRAVNGLDFRRGPIYTTIYPASGVFVDWAYGDRGIKSWTFELRGGGFAPPPTEIMPACTETFAGLLEVVRTALRPVCTADANLDGVVDFTDFLIYLDLYVAGDPLADLDDDAAVDFNDFLQYLNLYNAGCP
;
A
#
# COMPACT_ATOMS: atom_id res chain seq x y z
N MET A 1 33.40 49.38 -26.04
CA MET A 1 33.58 47.92 -26.36
C MET A 1 32.67 47.11 -25.48
N THR A 2 31.48 46.85 -25.95
CA THR A 2 30.43 46.07 -25.29
C THR A 2 30.57 44.63 -25.76
N LEU A 3 30.93 43.74 -24.86
CA LEU A 3 31.09 42.32 -25.12
C LEU A 3 29.70 41.66 -25.03
N SER A 4 29.12 41.33 -26.17
CA SER A 4 27.89 40.52 -26.25
C SER A 4 28.27 39.06 -26.01
N ILE A 5 27.83 38.50 -24.87
CA ILE A 5 27.89 37.07 -24.62
C ILE A 5 26.70 36.43 -25.34
N LEU A 6 26.97 35.81 -26.49
CA LEU A 6 26.02 34.88 -27.12
C LEU A 6 25.93 33.63 -26.22
N LEU A 7 24.80 33.45 -25.51
CA LEU A 7 24.40 32.17 -24.98
C LEU A 7 24.03 31.25 -26.15
N ALA A 8 24.91 30.36 -26.52
CA ALA A 8 24.56 29.23 -27.38
C ALA A 8 23.66 28.32 -26.60
N ALA A 9 22.35 28.38 -26.83
CA ALA A 9 21.42 27.34 -26.43
C ALA A 9 21.80 26.08 -27.21
N GLY A 10 22.54 25.16 -26.57
CA GLY A 10 22.72 23.83 -27.11
C GLY A 10 21.34 23.18 -27.23
N LEU A 11 20.93 22.84 -28.45
CA LEU A 11 19.84 21.89 -28.66
C LEU A 11 20.30 20.56 -28.00
N ALA A 12 19.77 20.26 -26.82
CA ALA A 12 19.82 18.90 -26.30
C ALA A 12 19.13 18.03 -27.34
N VAL A 13 19.82 17.01 -27.82
CA VAL A 13 19.21 15.93 -28.62
C VAL A 13 18.21 15.29 -27.66
N LEU A 14 16.92 15.56 -27.83
CA LEU A 14 15.86 14.93 -27.07
C LEU A 14 15.96 13.42 -27.36
N GLY A 15 16.15 12.61 -26.33
CA GLY A 15 16.18 11.15 -26.46
C GLY A 15 14.87 10.65 -27.07
N ASP A 16 14.94 9.60 -27.87
CA ASP A 16 13.75 8.91 -28.37
C ASP A 16 13.14 8.09 -27.21
N GLY A 17 11.91 8.40 -26.80
CA GLY A 17 11.23 7.70 -25.73
C GLY A 17 9.88 8.31 -25.36
N PRO A 18 9.09 7.64 -24.50
CA PRO A 18 7.73 8.07 -24.16
C PRO A 18 7.68 9.41 -23.39
N TYR A 19 8.80 9.85 -22.82
CA TYR A 19 8.93 11.12 -22.11
C TYR A 19 9.78 12.15 -22.88
N ALA A 20 10.01 11.93 -24.18
CA ALA A 20 10.75 12.88 -25.01
C ALA A 20 10.08 14.26 -25.02
N GLY A 21 10.80 15.30 -24.61
CA GLY A 21 10.26 16.66 -24.47
C GLY A 21 9.37 16.91 -23.25
N HIS A 22 9.27 15.95 -22.34
CA HIS A 22 8.54 16.10 -21.07
C HIS A 22 9.46 16.65 -19.97
N VAL A 23 8.86 17.43 -19.08
CA VAL A 23 9.56 18.07 -17.95
C VAL A 23 8.80 17.84 -16.65
N VAL A 24 9.48 18.00 -15.51
CA VAL A 24 8.81 18.20 -14.23
C VAL A 24 8.98 19.65 -13.82
N VAL A 25 7.87 20.27 -13.44
CA VAL A 25 7.87 21.63 -12.91
C VAL A 25 7.41 21.65 -11.47
N ARG A 26 8.01 22.53 -10.68
CA ARG A 26 7.53 22.88 -9.33
C ARG A 26 6.85 24.23 -9.41
N THR A 27 5.63 24.31 -8.94
CA THR A 27 4.83 25.53 -8.90
C THR A 27 4.11 25.65 -7.56
N THR A 28 3.60 26.84 -7.25
CA THR A 28 2.73 27.09 -6.11
C THR A 28 1.48 27.79 -6.60
N VAL A 29 0.33 27.21 -6.37
CA VAL A 29 -0.97 27.82 -6.69
C VAL A 29 -1.56 28.46 -5.43
N HIS A 30 -2.02 29.70 -5.53
CA HIS A 30 -2.46 30.47 -4.39
C HIS A 30 -3.99 30.66 -4.33
N SER A 31 -4.71 30.18 -5.34
CA SER A 31 -6.16 30.30 -5.41
C SER A 31 -6.81 29.05 -6.01
N PRO A 32 -8.08 28.75 -5.65
CA PRO A 32 -8.85 27.69 -6.30
C PRO A 32 -8.93 27.85 -7.82
N ARG A 33 -8.98 29.08 -8.31
CA ARG A 33 -9.02 29.39 -9.74
C ARG A 33 -7.76 28.95 -10.46
N GLU A 34 -6.58 29.25 -9.90
CA GLU A 34 -5.30 28.80 -10.44
C GLU A 34 -5.18 27.27 -10.42
N PHE A 35 -5.60 26.64 -9.32
CA PHE A 35 -5.60 25.19 -9.20
C PHE A 35 -6.50 24.51 -10.24
N LEU A 36 -7.72 25.05 -10.44
CA LEU A 36 -8.66 24.54 -11.44
C LEU A 36 -8.12 24.76 -12.87
N ALA A 37 -7.49 25.90 -13.15
CA ALA A 37 -6.88 26.18 -14.44
C ALA A 37 -5.72 25.23 -14.76
N LEU A 38 -4.87 24.94 -13.76
CA LEU A 38 -3.79 23.96 -13.90
C LEU A 38 -4.37 22.55 -14.10
N SER A 39 -5.35 22.14 -13.30
CA SER A 39 -5.98 20.83 -13.38
C SER A 39 -6.73 20.59 -14.69
N ALA A 40 -7.27 21.65 -15.32
CA ALA A 40 -7.95 21.58 -16.60
C ALA A 40 -6.99 21.19 -17.76
N LEU A 41 -5.69 21.36 -17.58
CA LEU A 41 -4.67 20.89 -18.53
C LEU A 41 -4.45 19.37 -18.43
N GLN A 42 -5.06 18.70 -17.45
CA GLN A 42 -4.92 17.27 -17.17
C GLN A 42 -3.45 16.82 -17.02
N PRO A 43 -2.62 17.56 -16.27
CA PRO A 43 -1.25 17.16 -16.05
C PRO A 43 -1.19 15.93 -15.14
N ASP A 44 -0.03 15.27 -15.09
CA ASP A 44 0.22 14.25 -14.09
C ASP A 44 0.81 14.91 -12.82
N PHE A 45 0.02 15.00 -11.76
CA PHE A 45 0.49 15.53 -10.47
C PHE A 45 1.39 14.50 -9.80
N LEU A 46 2.65 14.89 -9.56
CA LEU A 46 3.61 14.09 -8.80
C LEU A 46 3.48 14.35 -7.30
N THR A 47 2.97 15.52 -6.93
CA THR A 47 2.57 15.82 -5.56
C THR A 47 1.17 15.28 -5.30
N HIS A 48 1.03 14.28 -4.46
CA HIS A 48 -0.25 13.63 -4.17
C HIS A 48 -1.25 14.52 -3.43
N THR A 49 -0.81 15.55 -2.73
CA THR A 49 -1.66 16.51 -2.02
C THR A 49 -1.38 17.93 -2.44
N PRO A 50 -1.79 18.35 -3.64
CA PRO A 50 -1.69 19.75 -4.00
C PRO A 50 -2.48 20.62 -3.01
N ARG A 51 -1.81 21.57 -2.38
CA ARG A 51 -2.44 22.54 -1.47
C ARG A 51 -2.18 23.96 -1.95
N LEU A 52 -3.16 24.82 -1.71
CA LEU A 52 -2.98 26.22 -1.98
C LEU A 52 -1.88 26.80 -1.08
N GLY A 53 -0.92 27.49 -1.69
CA GLY A 53 0.21 28.07 -1.01
C GLY A 53 1.39 27.13 -0.73
N GLU A 54 1.27 25.83 -1.06
CA GLU A 54 2.37 24.86 -0.96
C GLU A 54 2.95 24.51 -2.34
N PRO A 55 4.23 24.11 -2.42
CA PRO A 55 4.84 23.67 -3.67
C PRO A 55 4.17 22.41 -4.22
N ILE A 56 3.89 22.40 -5.51
CA ILE A 56 3.29 21.29 -6.25
C ILE A 56 4.26 20.89 -7.37
N GLU A 57 4.59 19.62 -7.48
CA GLU A 57 5.34 19.07 -8.60
C GLU A 57 4.40 18.45 -9.63
N VAL A 58 4.61 18.78 -10.88
CA VAL A 58 3.73 18.42 -11.99
C VAL A 58 4.57 17.98 -13.17
N HIS A 59 4.26 16.80 -13.70
CA HIS A 59 4.81 16.32 -14.95
C HIS A 59 3.99 16.88 -16.11
N LEU A 60 4.66 17.47 -17.07
CA LEU A 60 4.07 18.16 -18.23
C LEU A 60 4.73 17.69 -19.52
N ASP A 61 3.91 17.46 -20.54
CA ASP A 61 4.40 17.43 -21.92
C ASP A 61 4.66 18.85 -22.45
N ALA A 62 5.22 18.96 -23.66
CA ALA A 62 5.56 20.24 -24.25
C ALA A 62 4.34 21.17 -24.46
N ALA A 63 3.18 20.61 -24.82
CA ALA A 63 1.96 21.39 -25.04
C ALA A 63 1.36 21.89 -23.72
N GLN A 64 1.38 21.04 -22.69
CA GLN A 64 0.97 21.39 -21.34
C GLN A 64 1.89 22.45 -20.73
N LEU A 65 3.22 22.33 -20.92
CA LEU A 65 4.19 23.33 -20.44
C LEU A 65 3.91 24.71 -21.08
N ASP A 66 3.64 24.74 -22.38
CA ASP A 66 3.29 26.00 -23.07
C ASP A 66 1.93 26.55 -22.59
N ALA A 67 1.00 25.68 -22.24
CA ALA A 67 -0.28 26.09 -21.66
C ALA A 67 -0.09 26.69 -20.25
N VAL A 68 0.74 26.08 -19.39
CA VAL A 68 1.07 26.63 -18.05
C VAL A 68 1.72 28.02 -18.17
N ARG A 69 2.63 28.20 -19.12
CA ARG A 69 3.21 29.52 -19.41
C ARG A 69 2.14 30.57 -19.74
N ARG A 70 1.14 30.21 -20.57
CA ARG A 70 0.03 31.11 -20.92
C ARG A 70 -0.90 31.42 -19.75
N LEU A 71 -1.01 30.54 -18.79
CA LEU A 71 -1.77 30.80 -17.55
C LEU A 71 -1.11 31.85 -16.65
N GLY A 72 0.19 32.12 -16.86
CA GLY A 72 0.94 33.10 -16.06
C GLY A 72 1.23 32.61 -14.64
N ILE A 73 1.09 31.32 -14.35
CA ILE A 73 1.42 30.72 -13.05
C ILE A 73 2.94 30.56 -12.98
N PRO A 74 3.63 31.16 -12.00
CA PRO A 74 5.08 31.01 -11.85
C PRO A 74 5.48 29.57 -11.59
N PHE A 75 6.55 29.10 -12.21
CA PHE A 75 7.08 27.75 -11.97
C PHE A 75 8.59 27.70 -12.16
N GLU A 76 9.21 26.69 -11.58
CA GLU A 76 10.59 26.26 -11.77
C GLU A 76 10.59 24.90 -12.46
N ILE A 77 11.47 24.70 -13.45
CA ILE A 77 11.68 23.36 -14.03
C ILE A 77 12.67 22.63 -13.15
N THR A 78 12.22 21.56 -12.49
CA THR A 78 13.05 20.74 -11.59
C THR A 78 13.70 19.56 -12.32
N ILE A 79 13.04 19.03 -13.37
CA ILE A 79 13.60 18.03 -14.28
C ILE A 79 13.40 18.54 -15.71
N THR A 80 14.49 18.87 -16.39
CA THR A 80 14.47 19.45 -17.74
C THR A 80 14.30 18.43 -18.86
N ASP A 81 14.62 17.16 -18.58
CA ASP A 81 14.49 16.01 -19.48
C ASP A 81 14.07 14.79 -18.67
N LEU A 82 12.78 14.49 -18.70
CA LEU A 82 12.21 13.40 -17.95
C LEU A 82 12.63 12.02 -18.48
N GLN A 83 12.91 11.92 -19.81
CA GLN A 83 13.41 10.67 -20.39
C GLN A 83 14.82 10.37 -19.88
N ALA A 84 15.72 11.33 -19.98
CA ALA A 84 17.09 11.15 -19.47
C ALA A 84 17.10 10.86 -17.97
N HIS A 85 16.20 11.42 -17.19
CA HIS A 85 16.06 11.14 -15.77
C HIS A 85 15.60 9.69 -15.52
N ALA A 86 14.60 9.21 -16.26
CA ALA A 86 14.11 7.83 -16.19
C ALA A 86 15.20 6.82 -16.58
N ASP A 87 15.94 7.10 -17.66
CA ASP A 87 17.03 6.25 -18.14
C ASP A 87 18.20 6.19 -17.12
N ALA A 88 18.55 7.32 -16.52
CA ALA A 88 19.57 7.39 -15.48
C ALA A 88 19.18 6.57 -14.23
N LEU A 89 17.91 6.66 -13.82
CA LEU A 89 17.39 5.85 -12.72
C LEU A 89 17.43 4.35 -13.04
N ALA A 90 17.01 3.95 -14.23
CA ALA A 90 17.06 2.57 -14.67
C ALA A 90 18.49 2.03 -14.68
N ALA A 91 19.46 2.82 -15.17
CA ALA A 91 20.88 2.45 -15.15
C ALA A 91 21.43 2.34 -13.73
N GLN A 92 21.06 3.25 -12.83
CA GLN A 92 21.45 3.20 -11.42
C GLN A 92 20.92 1.93 -10.75
N VAL A 93 19.64 1.60 -10.95
CA VAL A 93 19.02 0.39 -10.41
C VAL A 93 19.70 -0.87 -10.95
N ALA A 94 19.97 -0.94 -12.26
CA ALA A 94 20.66 -2.08 -12.88
C ALA A 94 22.08 -2.25 -12.33
N ALA A 95 22.84 -1.16 -12.16
CA ALA A 95 24.19 -1.21 -11.62
C ALA A 95 24.20 -1.68 -10.15
N ALA A 96 23.26 -1.22 -9.34
CA ALA A 96 23.15 -1.63 -7.95
C ALA A 96 22.69 -3.09 -7.81
N ASN A 97 21.83 -3.61 -8.71
CA ASN A 97 21.44 -5.01 -8.74
C ASN A 97 22.56 -5.97 -9.20
N ALA A 98 23.56 -5.47 -9.89
CA ALA A 98 24.75 -6.24 -10.26
C ALA A 98 25.78 -6.37 -9.09
N GLY A 99 25.60 -5.63 -8.00
CA GLY A 99 26.42 -5.70 -6.80
C GLY A 99 25.99 -6.83 -5.85
N ASP A 100 26.72 -6.95 -4.74
CA ASP A 100 26.52 -7.93 -3.65
C ASP A 100 25.66 -7.38 -2.49
N GLY A 101 24.93 -6.29 -2.72
CA GLY A 101 24.06 -5.65 -1.75
C GLY A 101 22.85 -6.52 -1.32
N THR A 102 22.26 -6.19 -0.16
CA THR A 102 21.07 -6.90 0.32
C THR A 102 19.85 -6.67 -0.58
N PHE A 103 18.85 -7.55 -0.48
CA PHE A 103 17.66 -7.50 -1.35
C PHE A 103 16.95 -6.14 -1.29
N TYR A 104 16.84 -5.52 -0.12
CA TYR A 104 16.13 -4.26 0.09
C TYR A 104 16.98 -2.99 -0.02
N GLU A 105 18.23 -3.10 -0.44
CA GLU A 105 19.08 -1.93 -0.74
C GLU A 105 18.83 -1.34 -2.12
N ASN A 106 18.00 -2.02 -2.94
CA ASN A 106 17.63 -1.54 -4.26
C ASN A 106 16.24 -2.03 -4.67
N TYR A 107 15.66 -1.41 -5.70
CA TYR A 107 14.41 -1.85 -6.31
C TYR A 107 14.58 -3.18 -7.03
N ARG A 108 13.52 -3.99 -7.04
CA ARG A 108 13.50 -5.34 -7.62
C ARG A 108 12.45 -5.46 -8.71
N ASN A 109 12.83 -6.06 -9.83
CA ASN A 109 11.91 -6.37 -10.91
C ASN A 109 10.91 -7.48 -10.51
N PRO A 110 9.85 -7.71 -11.32
CA PRO A 110 8.84 -8.71 -11.00
C PRO A 110 9.38 -10.11 -10.74
N ASP A 111 10.39 -10.56 -11.52
CA ASP A 111 10.95 -11.90 -11.40
C ASP A 111 11.79 -12.05 -10.13
N GLU A 112 12.62 -11.06 -9.81
CA GLU A 112 13.41 -11.02 -8.57
C GLU A 112 12.50 -11.00 -7.34
N LEU A 113 11.43 -10.19 -7.39
CA LEU A 113 10.45 -10.11 -6.31
C LEU A 113 9.74 -11.45 -6.12
N ARG A 114 9.30 -12.09 -7.22
CA ARG A 114 8.67 -13.41 -7.18
C ARG A 114 9.60 -14.45 -6.60
N ALA A 115 10.85 -14.50 -7.04
CA ALA A 115 11.84 -15.44 -6.52
C ALA A 115 12.07 -15.24 -5.01
N ARG A 116 12.08 -13.97 -4.53
CA ARG A 116 12.21 -13.69 -3.10
C ARG A 116 11.01 -14.20 -2.31
N MET A 117 9.79 -13.95 -2.78
CA MET A 117 8.58 -14.45 -2.11
C MET A 117 8.52 -15.97 -2.07
N ASP A 118 8.90 -16.63 -3.17
CA ASP A 118 9.00 -18.10 -3.23
C ASP A 118 10.05 -18.64 -2.23
N ALA A 119 11.20 -17.94 -2.09
CA ALA A 119 12.22 -18.30 -1.11
C ALA A 119 11.73 -18.13 0.35
N VAL A 120 10.98 -17.07 0.66
CA VAL A 120 10.35 -16.89 1.98
C VAL A 120 9.40 -18.04 2.29
N ALA A 121 8.55 -18.43 1.35
CA ALA A 121 7.63 -19.56 1.53
C ALA A 121 8.37 -20.89 1.71
N ALA A 122 9.42 -21.13 0.91
CA ALA A 122 10.22 -22.36 1.02
C ALA A 122 11.02 -22.44 2.34
N GLY A 123 11.45 -21.27 2.87
CA GLY A 123 12.20 -21.19 4.14
C GLY A 123 11.35 -21.44 5.38
N ALA A 124 10.03 -21.24 5.31
CA ALA A 124 9.13 -21.37 6.46
C ALA A 124 7.80 -22.07 6.08
N PRO A 125 7.81 -23.28 5.52
CA PRO A 125 6.61 -23.92 4.95
C PRO A 125 5.55 -24.24 6.00
N ALA A 126 5.91 -24.30 7.27
CA ALA A 126 4.95 -24.47 8.37
C ALA A 126 4.11 -23.21 8.63
N MET A 127 4.65 -22.03 8.32
CA MET A 127 4.01 -20.73 8.59
C MET A 127 3.48 -20.05 7.35
N VAL A 128 4.10 -20.28 6.20
CA VAL A 128 3.86 -19.55 4.96
C VAL A 128 3.29 -20.46 3.89
N THR A 129 2.17 -20.03 3.31
CA THR A 129 1.55 -20.71 2.17
C THR A 129 1.43 -19.71 1.01
N PRO A 130 1.98 -20.02 -0.17
CA PRO A 130 1.74 -19.23 -1.37
C PRO A 130 0.25 -19.14 -1.70
N VAL A 131 -0.20 -17.95 -2.11
CA VAL A 131 -1.59 -17.68 -2.48
C VAL A 131 -1.64 -17.09 -3.88
N LEU A 132 -2.42 -17.69 -4.75
CA LEU A 132 -2.79 -17.11 -6.04
C LEU A 132 -4.12 -16.37 -5.86
N ILE A 133 -4.08 -15.03 -5.97
CA ILE A 133 -5.28 -14.18 -5.90
C ILE A 133 -6.05 -14.29 -7.22
N GLY A 134 -5.35 -14.26 -8.35
CA GLY A 134 -5.92 -14.35 -9.68
C GLY A 134 -4.89 -14.02 -10.76
N ALA A 135 -5.39 -13.59 -11.91
CA ALA A 135 -4.56 -13.17 -13.03
C ALA A 135 -4.89 -11.75 -13.47
N SER A 136 -3.88 -11.01 -13.91
CA SER A 136 -3.99 -9.69 -14.52
C SER A 136 -4.52 -9.75 -15.95
N LEU A 137 -4.68 -8.60 -16.55
CA LEU A 137 -5.16 -8.44 -17.93
C LEU A 137 -4.30 -9.18 -18.96
N GLU A 138 -2.97 -9.18 -18.79
CA GLU A 138 -2.02 -9.90 -19.68
C GLU A 138 -1.72 -11.32 -19.19
N GLY A 139 -2.44 -11.80 -18.18
CA GLY A 139 -2.33 -13.17 -17.67
C GLY A 139 -1.22 -13.40 -16.66
N ARG A 140 -0.56 -12.34 -16.14
CA ARG A 140 0.41 -12.49 -15.05
C ARG A 140 -0.31 -12.81 -13.74
N GLN A 141 0.31 -13.66 -12.92
CA GLN A 141 -0.25 -14.03 -11.62
C GLN A 141 -0.23 -12.84 -10.64
N ILE A 142 -1.36 -12.56 -10.01
CA ILE A 142 -1.44 -11.72 -8.81
C ILE A 142 -1.16 -12.66 -7.64
N TYR A 143 0.04 -12.56 -7.09
CA TYR A 143 0.63 -13.54 -6.18
C TYR A 143 0.87 -12.93 -4.81
N GLY A 144 0.59 -13.70 -3.77
CA GLY A 144 0.84 -13.32 -2.40
C GLY A 144 1.28 -14.48 -1.51
N LEU A 145 1.52 -14.17 -0.25
CA LEU A 145 1.83 -15.11 0.80
C LEU A 145 0.76 -15.02 1.89
N SER A 146 0.29 -16.15 2.36
CA SER A 146 -0.53 -16.28 3.56
C SER A 146 0.36 -16.72 4.72
N ILE A 147 0.47 -15.88 5.74
CA ILE A 147 1.38 -16.05 6.88
C ILE A 147 0.55 -16.21 8.14
N SER A 148 0.79 -17.31 8.87
CA SER A 148 0.11 -17.62 10.13
C SER A 148 0.92 -18.67 10.88
N ALA A 149 0.99 -18.59 12.20
CA ALA A 149 1.67 -19.61 12.99
C ALA A 149 1.05 -21.00 12.78
N PRO A 150 1.83 -22.08 12.88
CA PRO A 150 1.28 -23.42 12.88
C PRO A 150 0.25 -23.57 14.00
N ASP A 151 -0.85 -24.23 13.70
CA ASP A 151 -1.79 -24.61 14.75
C ASP A 151 -1.21 -25.79 15.52
N ARG A 152 -0.94 -25.60 16.81
CA ARG A 152 -0.37 -26.64 17.70
C ARG A 152 -1.36 -27.74 18.02
N LEU A 153 -2.66 -27.48 17.80
CA LEU A 153 -3.74 -28.39 18.17
C LEU A 153 -4.40 -29.09 16.98
N GLY A 154 -3.84 -28.90 15.77
CA GLY A 154 -4.40 -29.48 14.56
C GLY A 154 -5.72 -28.82 14.12
N ASN A 155 -6.10 -27.68 14.71
CA ASN A 155 -7.23 -26.91 14.23
C ASN A 155 -6.89 -26.30 12.86
N PRO A 156 -7.79 -26.38 11.88
CA PRO A 156 -7.53 -25.76 10.60
C PRO A 156 -7.30 -24.28 10.81
N ARG A 157 -6.22 -23.72 10.18
CA ARG A 157 -5.92 -22.27 10.14
C ARG A 157 -7.13 -21.42 9.77
N GLY A 158 -8.21 -22.08 9.40
CA GLY A 158 -9.48 -21.59 8.94
C GLY A 158 -10.32 -20.79 9.93
N HIS A 159 -10.00 -20.70 11.21
CA HIS A 159 -10.82 -19.98 12.21
C HIS A 159 -10.28 -18.59 12.57
N ARG A 160 -9.01 -18.29 12.29
CA ARG A 160 -8.39 -17.00 12.62
C ARG A 160 -8.95 -15.86 11.79
N PRO A 161 -9.13 -14.66 12.36
CA PRO A 161 -9.42 -13.47 11.59
C PRO A 161 -8.30 -13.24 10.57
N GLN A 162 -8.66 -12.67 9.43
CA GLN A 162 -7.71 -12.45 8.34
C GLN A 162 -7.42 -10.96 8.19
N ALA A 163 -6.16 -10.66 7.82
CA ALA A 163 -5.75 -9.35 7.37
C ALA A 163 -5.20 -9.44 5.95
N LEU A 164 -5.57 -8.50 5.08
CA LEU A 164 -5.03 -8.36 3.74
C LEU A 164 -4.19 -7.09 3.65
N ILE A 165 -2.92 -7.26 3.31
CA ILE A 165 -2.00 -6.16 3.02
C ILE A 165 -1.60 -6.24 1.57
N ASN A 166 -1.87 -5.22 0.80
CA ASN A 166 -1.49 -5.18 -0.59
C ASN A 166 -0.79 -3.88 -0.97
N GLY A 167 -0.03 -3.94 -2.04
CA GLY A 167 0.63 -2.77 -2.62
C GLY A 167 0.53 -2.77 -4.14
N THR A 168 1.02 -1.69 -4.74
CA THR A 168 1.25 -1.58 -6.18
C THR A 168 -0.03 -1.74 -7.02
N GLN A 169 -1.15 -1.13 -6.60
CA GLN A 169 -2.25 -0.84 -7.51
C GLN A 169 -1.77 0.14 -8.60
N HIS A 170 -0.90 1.09 -8.20
CA HIS A 170 -0.25 2.01 -9.13
C HIS A 170 1.16 1.53 -9.45
N ALA A 171 1.42 1.27 -10.71
CA ALA A 171 2.60 0.56 -11.19
C ALA A 171 3.94 1.26 -10.88
N ARG A 172 3.97 2.60 -10.87
CA ARG A 172 5.16 3.44 -10.65
C ARG A 172 5.61 3.53 -9.20
N GLU A 173 4.84 3.04 -8.27
CA GLU A 173 5.04 3.18 -6.81
C GLU A 173 5.94 2.06 -6.26
N TRP A 174 7.17 2.00 -6.74
CA TRP A 174 8.09 0.91 -6.44
C TRP A 174 8.46 0.76 -4.96
N VAL A 175 8.46 1.85 -4.19
CA VAL A 175 8.70 1.78 -2.74
C VAL A 175 7.59 1.01 -2.02
N ALA A 176 6.33 1.18 -2.45
CA ALA A 176 5.20 0.43 -1.90
C ALA A 176 5.37 -1.08 -2.14
N THR A 177 5.87 -1.47 -3.33
CA THR A 177 6.20 -2.86 -3.66
C THR A 177 7.23 -3.42 -2.69
N MET A 178 8.34 -2.70 -2.50
CA MET A 178 9.44 -3.13 -1.62
C MET A 178 9.00 -3.23 -0.16
N ALA A 179 8.27 -2.23 0.33
CA ALA A 179 7.80 -2.21 1.72
C ALA A 179 6.78 -3.31 2.02
N THR A 180 5.88 -3.61 1.06
CA THR A 180 4.90 -4.69 1.22
C THR A 180 5.60 -6.06 1.20
N ALA A 181 6.60 -6.26 0.33
CA ALA A 181 7.39 -7.49 0.33
C ALA A 181 8.23 -7.65 1.60
N TYR A 182 8.84 -6.56 2.09
CA TYR A 182 9.57 -6.52 3.35
C TYR A 182 8.68 -6.93 4.53
N PHE A 183 7.44 -6.44 4.57
CA PHE A 183 6.48 -6.82 5.60
C PHE A 183 6.25 -8.33 5.63
N ALA A 184 5.99 -8.97 4.49
CA ALA A 184 5.80 -10.41 4.42
C ALA A 184 7.00 -11.20 4.96
N GLU A 185 8.20 -10.84 4.53
CA GLU A 185 9.43 -11.52 4.93
C GLU A 185 9.72 -11.35 6.43
N HIS A 186 9.54 -10.12 6.96
CA HIS A 186 9.91 -9.81 8.34
C HIS A 186 8.89 -10.28 9.37
N LEU A 187 7.64 -10.55 8.98
CA LEU A 187 6.71 -11.32 9.83
C LEU A 187 7.27 -12.71 10.15
N VAL A 188 7.95 -13.33 9.20
CA VAL A 188 8.58 -14.65 9.38
C VAL A 188 9.91 -14.53 10.12
N ALA A 189 10.76 -13.60 9.70
CA ALA A 189 12.11 -13.44 10.24
C ALA A 189 12.10 -13.03 11.73
N LEU A 190 11.15 -12.20 12.14
CA LEU A 190 11.03 -11.68 13.49
C LEU A 190 10.12 -12.51 14.40
N TYR A 191 9.43 -13.53 13.90
CA TYR A 191 8.46 -14.31 14.65
C TYR A 191 9.01 -14.88 15.98
N ALA A 192 10.25 -15.37 15.99
CA ALA A 192 10.86 -15.92 17.20
C ALA A 192 11.38 -14.83 18.16
N ALA A 193 11.75 -13.66 17.63
CA ALA A 193 12.48 -12.64 18.39
C ALA A 193 11.58 -11.49 18.88
N ASP A 194 10.50 -11.17 18.16
CA ASP A 194 9.63 -10.02 18.46
C ASP A 194 8.28 -10.50 19.00
N PRO A 195 7.94 -10.18 20.27
CA PRO A 195 6.66 -10.58 20.87
C PRO A 195 5.43 -10.03 20.14
N LEU A 196 5.51 -8.80 19.58
CA LEU A 196 4.38 -8.18 18.88
C LEU A 196 4.13 -8.86 17.54
N VAL A 197 5.19 -9.23 16.82
CA VAL A 197 5.10 -10.02 15.58
C VAL A 197 4.55 -11.41 15.89
N ARG A 198 5.06 -12.05 16.94
CA ARG A 198 4.58 -13.37 17.36
C ARG A 198 3.10 -13.35 17.72
N ASP A 199 2.63 -12.36 18.48
CA ASP A 199 1.21 -12.18 18.80
C ASP A 199 0.36 -12.04 17.53
N ALA A 200 0.73 -11.13 16.62
CA ALA A 200 0.00 -10.92 15.38
C ALA A 200 -0.08 -12.17 14.49
N VAL A 201 1.03 -12.90 14.33
CA VAL A 201 1.11 -14.11 13.49
C VAL A 201 0.40 -15.30 14.14
N ASN A 202 0.36 -15.36 15.48
CA ASN A 202 -0.39 -16.37 16.21
C ASN A 202 -1.90 -16.16 16.10
N ARG A 203 -2.36 -14.91 16.12
CA ARG A 203 -3.78 -14.55 16.22
C ARG A 203 -4.45 -14.27 14.88
N ALA A 204 -3.68 -14.03 13.82
CA ALA A 204 -4.20 -13.73 12.50
C ALA A 204 -3.67 -14.67 11.42
N GLN A 205 -4.43 -14.74 10.32
CA GLN A 205 -3.93 -15.17 9.03
C GLN A 205 -3.66 -13.90 8.18
N ILE A 206 -2.41 -13.56 7.96
CA ILE A 206 -1.99 -12.33 7.28
C ILE A 206 -1.68 -12.66 5.82
N VAL A 207 -2.49 -12.16 4.91
CA VAL A 207 -2.27 -12.31 3.46
C VAL A 207 -1.59 -11.05 2.94
N VAL A 208 -0.43 -11.22 2.31
CA VAL A 208 0.38 -10.13 1.78
C VAL A 208 0.54 -10.27 0.28
N VAL A 209 0.13 -9.25 -0.48
CA VAL A 209 0.16 -9.22 -1.95
C VAL A 209 0.99 -8.01 -2.39
N PRO A 210 2.30 -8.16 -2.64
CA PRO A 210 3.17 -7.02 -2.94
C PRO A 210 2.81 -6.28 -4.23
N VAL A 211 2.23 -6.98 -5.23
CA VAL A 211 1.93 -6.40 -6.53
C VAL A 211 0.55 -6.80 -7.01
N VAL A 212 -0.39 -5.86 -6.93
CA VAL A 212 -1.76 -6.03 -7.44
C VAL A 212 -1.83 -5.83 -8.95
N ASN A 213 -0.98 -4.96 -9.49
CA ASN A 213 -0.90 -4.59 -10.90
C ASN A 213 0.40 -5.12 -11.55
N PRO A 214 0.54 -6.43 -11.75
CA PRO A 214 1.80 -7.00 -12.23
C PRO A 214 2.12 -6.62 -13.68
N ASP A 215 1.12 -6.35 -14.51
CA ASP A 215 1.34 -5.92 -15.89
C ASP A 215 1.90 -4.50 -15.93
N GLY A 216 1.25 -3.56 -15.23
CA GLY A 216 1.74 -2.20 -15.11
C GLY A 216 3.12 -2.15 -14.44
N TYR A 217 3.33 -2.92 -13.38
CA TYR A 217 4.63 -2.98 -12.71
C TYR A 217 5.74 -3.46 -13.66
N ALA A 218 5.50 -4.54 -14.41
CA ALA A 218 6.45 -5.01 -15.42
C ALA A 218 6.71 -3.94 -16.50
N HIS A 219 5.67 -3.20 -16.92
CA HIS A 219 5.79 -2.12 -17.89
C HIS A 219 6.70 -0.98 -17.41
N THR A 220 6.67 -0.65 -16.12
CA THR A 220 7.52 0.41 -15.54
C THR A 220 9.02 0.03 -15.46
N TRP A 221 9.39 -1.21 -15.68
CA TRP A 221 10.77 -1.68 -15.83
C TRP A 221 11.29 -1.56 -17.26
N GLY A 222 10.42 -1.18 -18.19
CA GLY A 222 10.73 -0.77 -19.55
C GLY A 222 10.86 0.75 -19.67
N PRO A 223 10.58 1.32 -20.86
CA PRO A 223 10.78 2.74 -21.11
C PRO A 223 9.83 3.67 -20.35
N GLU A 224 8.67 3.19 -19.87
CA GLU A 224 7.67 4.01 -19.20
C GLU A 224 7.71 3.88 -17.68
N ARG A 225 8.82 4.28 -17.05
CA ARG A 225 9.07 4.21 -15.61
C ARG A 225 7.95 4.83 -14.75
N PHE A 226 7.30 5.86 -15.25
CA PHE A 226 6.27 6.60 -14.49
C PHE A 226 4.84 6.22 -14.87
N TRP A 227 4.64 5.09 -15.57
CA TRP A 227 3.32 4.55 -15.84
C TRP A 227 2.59 4.20 -14.52
N ARG A 228 1.33 4.68 -14.38
CA ARG A 228 0.54 4.52 -13.15
C ARG A 228 -0.46 3.35 -13.23
N LYS A 229 -1.20 3.29 -14.35
CA LYS A 229 -2.43 2.51 -14.53
C LYS A 229 -2.12 1.04 -14.87
N ASN A 230 -3.16 0.19 -15.05
CA ASN A 230 -2.97 -1.14 -15.63
C ASN A 230 -2.72 -1.06 -17.16
N MET A 231 -2.68 -2.21 -17.84
CA MET A 231 -2.33 -2.27 -19.26
C MET A 231 -3.55 -2.34 -20.18
N ARG A 232 -4.71 -1.77 -19.78
CA ARG A 232 -5.93 -1.77 -20.59
C ARG A 232 -5.73 -1.02 -21.90
N ARG A 233 -6.14 -1.66 -23.01
CA ARG A 233 -6.16 -1.08 -24.35
C ARG A 233 -7.59 -0.84 -24.82
N ASN A 234 -7.79 0.15 -25.67
CA ASN A 234 -9.06 0.35 -26.35
C ASN A 234 -9.24 -0.67 -27.50
N THR A 235 -10.38 -0.62 -28.17
CA THR A 235 -10.72 -1.51 -29.29
C THR A 235 -9.78 -1.36 -30.51
N SER A 236 -9.10 -0.23 -30.64
CA SER A 236 -8.07 -0.01 -31.68
C SER A 236 -6.66 -0.48 -31.27
N GLY A 237 -6.50 -1.03 -30.05
CA GLY A 237 -5.22 -1.50 -29.53
C GLY A 237 -4.38 -0.43 -28.82
N THR A 238 -4.85 0.82 -28.75
CA THR A 238 -4.14 1.90 -28.08
C THR A 238 -4.16 1.70 -26.57
N LEU A 239 -3.00 1.74 -25.94
CA LEU A 239 -2.85 1.67 -24.48
C LEU A 239 -3.41 2.97 -23.85
N HIS A 240 -4.26 2.83 -22.85
CA HIS A 240 -4.74 3.96 -22.05
C HIS A 240 -4.75 3.65 -20.56
N GLY A 241 -4.81 2.36 -20.18
CA GLY A 241 -4.87 1.91 -18.81
C GLY A 241 -6.13 2.35 -18.04
N VAL A 242 -6.38 1.69 -16.93
CA VAL A 242 -7.38 2.05 -15.92
C VAL A 242 -6.67 2.24 -14.59
N ASP A 243 -7.04 3.27 -13.85
CA ASP A 243 -6.61 3.45 -12.46
C ASP A 243 -7.34 2.42 -11.58
N LEU A 244 -6.62 1.40 -11.14
CA LEU A 244 -7.20 0.31 -10.35
C LEU A 244 -7.80 0.83 -9.04
N ASN A 245 -7.21 1.89 -8.45
CA ASN A 245 -7.74 2.53 -7.24
C ASN A 245 -8.81 3.61 -7.53
N ARG A 246 -9.51 3.47 -8.66
CA ARG A 246 -10.75 4.16 -9.02
C ARG A 246 -11.80 3.19 -9.59
N ASN A 247 -11.48 1.89 -9.61
CA ASN A 247 -12.30 0.86 -10.28
C ASN A 247 -13.16 0.02 -9.31
N TRP A 248 -13.17 0.36 -8.01
CA TRP A 248 -13.95 -0.31 -6.97
C TRP A 248 -15.40 0.17 -6.93
N ALA A 249 -16.36 -0.71 -6.55
CA ALA A 249 -17.79 -0.42 -6.73
C ALA A 249 -18.36 0.65 -5.80
N TYR A 250 -17.82 0.77 -4.56
CA TYR A 250 -18.40 1.69 -3.58
C TYR A 250 -18.27 3.14 -4.05
N GLN A 251 -19.40 3.82 -4.26
CA GLN A 251 -19.47 5.20 -4.78
C GLN A 251 -18.68 5.42 -6.10
N TRP A 252 -18.58 4.38 -6.93
CA TRP A 252 -17.88 4.45 -8.20
C TRP A 252 -18.43 5.55 -9.11
N GLY A 253 -17.54 6.28 -9.73
CA GLY A 253 -17.91 7.32 -10.72
C GLY A 253 -18.12 8.71 -10.13
N GLY A 254 -17.93 8.88 -8.81
CA GLY A 254 -18.02 10.16 -8.12
C GLY A 254 -16.77 11.04 -8.28
N GLU A 255 -16.70 12.06 -7.42
CA GLU A 255 -15.62 13.04 -7.39
C GLU A 255 -14.24 12.38 -7.22
N GLY A 256 -13.20 12.98 -7.80
CA GLY A 256 -11.83 12.44 -7.75
C GLY A 256 -11.58 11.25 -8.68
N SER A 257 -12.55 10.88 -9.54
CA SER A 257 -12.38 9.90 -10.60
C SER A 257 -12.75 10.49 -11.96
N SER A 258 -12.16 9.98 -13.04
CA SER A 258 -12.38 10.49 -14.41
C SER A 258 -13.04 9.43 -15.29
N GLY A 259 -13.97 9.85 -16.15
CA GLY A 259 -14.50 9.04 -17.25
C GLY A 259 -13.66 9.14 -18.55
N ASN A 260 -12.60 9.98 -18.57
CA ASN A 260 -11.74 10.14 -19.72
C ASN A 260 -10.55 9.15 -19.68
N PRO A 261 -10.40 8.24 -20.66
CA PRO A 261 -9.31 7.26 -20.71
C PRO A 261 -7.89 7.87 -20.68
N SER A 262 -7.73 9.11 -21.17
CA SER A 262 -6.43 9.79 -21.15
C SER A 262 -6.03 10.33 -19.77
N ASN A 263 -6.97 10.37 -18.81
CA ASN A 263 -6.71 10.88 -17.48
C ASN A 263 -6.04 9.82 -16.60
N GLN A 264 -5.15 10.25 -15.69
CA GLN A 264 -4.46 9.36 -14.75
C GLN A 264 -5.40 8.70 -13.74
N THR A 265 -6.57 9.29 -13.47
CA THR A 265 -7.60 8.76 -12.58
C THR A 265 -8.77 8.12 -13.33
N TYR A 266 -8.53 7.61 -14.55
CA TYR A 266 -9.56 6.96 -15.35
C TYR A 266 -10.08 5.70 -14.65
N ARG A 267 -11.39 5.70 -14.35
CA ARG A 267 -12.05 4.69 -13.52
C ARG A 267 -12.49 3.42 -14.25
N GLY A 268 -12.19 3.30 -15.55
CA GLY A 268 -12.70 2.20 -16.38
C GLY A 268 -14.14 2.45 -16.89
N THR A 269 -14.70 1.45 -17.58
CA THR A 269 -16.02 1.52 -18.18
C THR A 269 -17.15 1.17 -17.20
N ALA A 270 -16.84 0.45 -16.16
CA ALA A 270 -17.73 0.05 -15.06
C ALA A 270 -16.91 -0.21 -13.80
N ALA A 271 -17.57 -0.25 -12.64
CA ALA A 271 -16.96 -0.79 -11.44
C ALA A 271 -16.52 -2.23 -11.68
N PHE A 272 -15.33 -2.58 -11.20
CA PHE A 272 -14.71 -3.89 -11.42
C PHE A 272 -14.61 -4.27 -12.91
N SER A 273 -14.38 -3.29 -13.79
CA SER A 273 -14.12 -3.61 -15.21
C SER A 273 -12.78 -4.33 -15.40
N GLU A 274 -11.87 -4.23 -14.43
CA GLU A 274 -10.50 -4.73 -14.56
C GLU A 274 -10.33 -6.10 -13.86
N PRO A 275 -9.64 -7.06 -14.48
CA PRO A 275 -9.45 -8.39 -13.90
C PRO A 275 -8.68 -8.36 -12.58
N GLU A 276 -7.78 -7.40 -12.39
CA GLU A 276 -7.01 -7.23 -11.16
C GLU A 276 -7.92 -6.89 -9.98
N THR A 277 -8.86 -5.97 -10.16
CA THR A 277 -9.84 -5.61 -9.12
C THR A 277 -10.89 -6.70 -8.91
N GLN A 278 -11.27 -7.41 -9.98
CA GLN A 278 -12.14 -8.58 -9.87
C GLN A 278 -11.49 -9.70 -9.05
N ALA A 279 -10.22 -9.99 -9.30
CA ALA A 279 -9.49 -11.03 -8.60
C ALA A 279 -9.42 -10.77 -7.08
N LEU A 280 -9.07 -9.54 -6.68
CA LEU A 280 -9.07 -9.17 -5.26
C LEU A 280 -10.48 -9.17 -4.66
N ARG A 281 -11.48 -8.65 -5.36
CA ARG A 281 -12.89 -8.72 -4.95
C ARG A 281 -13.30 -10.16 -4.67
N ASP A 282 -13.06 -11.06 -5.61
CA ASP A 282 -13.49 -12.47 -5.52
C ASP A 282 -12.73 -13.19 -4.40
N PHE A 283 -11.45 -12.88 -4.21
CA PHE A 283 -10.67 -13.34 -3.06
C PHE A 283 -11.30 -12.87 -1.73
N ILE A 284 -11.65 -11.59 -1.61
CA ILE A 284 -12.28 -11.03 -0.40
C ILE A 284 -13.64 -11.67 -0.14
N LEU A 285 -14.46 -11.85 -1.18
CA LEU A 285 -15.77 -12.48 -1.06
C LEU A 285 -15.67 -13.96 -0.62
N ALA A 286 -14.62 -14.66 -1.04
CA ALA A 286 -14.34 -16.04 -0.62
C ALA A 286 -13.77 -16.14 0.80
N ASN A 287 -13.36 -15.01 1.42
CA ASN A 287 -12.72 -14.98 2.73
C ASN A 287 -13.51 -14.10 3.73
N PRO A 288 -14.66 -14.56 4.23
CA PRO A 288 -15.58 -13.77 5.06
C PRO A 288 -15.02 -13.37 6.43
N ARG A 289 -13.89 -13.93 6.84
CA ARG A 289 -13.19 -13.56 8.09
C ARG A 289 -12.19 -12.43 7.90
N LEU A 290 -12.09 -11.83 6.72
CA LEU A 290 -11.24 -10.68 6.49
C LEU A 290 -11.75 -9.52 7.35
N ALA A 291 -10.96 -9.11 8.33
CA ALA A 291 -11.32 -8.09 9.31
C ALA A 291 -10.50 -6.80 9.15
N ALA A 292 -9.29 -6.91 8.58
CA ALA A 292 -8.36 -5.81 8.38
C ALA A 292 -7.84 -5.75 6.95
N HIS A 293 -7.62 -4.54 6.45
CA HIS A 293 -7.03 -4.31 5.14
C HIS A 293 -6.15 -3.06 5.15
N CYS A 294 -5.01 -3.12 4.46
CA CYS A 294 -4.22 -1.94 4.14
C CYS A 294 -3.72 -1.98 2.70
N ASP A 295 -3.99 -0.88 1.99
CA ASP A 295 -3.52 -0.61 0.64
C ASP A 295 -2.31 0.32 0.69
N VAL A 296 -1.14 -0.17 0.27
CA VAL A 296 0.13 0.54 0.41
C VAL A 296 0.48 1.25 -0.88
N HIS A 297 0.63 2.57 -0.79
CA HIS A 297 0.93 3.50 -1.86
C HIS A 297 2.17 4.35 -1.55
N THR A 298 2.58 5.17 -2.49
CA THR A 298 3.66 6.16 -2.44
C THR A 298 3.26 7.36 -3.32
N SER A 299 3.41 8.59 -2.85
CA SER A 299 4.14 9.12 -1.72
C SER A 299 3.33 10.19 -0.98
N GLY A 300 3.66 10.50 0.27
CA GLY A 300 2.98 11.61 0.95
C GLY A 300 3.06 11.63 2.46
N ASN A 301 3.67 10.62 3.11
CA ASN A 301 3.74 10.48 4.56
C ASN A 301 2.35 10.55 5.20
N MET A 302 1.44 9.61 4.83
CA MET A 302 0.06 9.62 5.32
C MET A 302 -0.42 8.23 5.74
N VAL A 303 -1.20 8.21 6.83
CA VAL A 303 -2.01 7.08 7.28
C VAL A 303 -3.47 7.51 7.15
N MET A 304 -4.20 6.89 6.24
CA MET A 304 -5.54 7.33 5.90
C MET A 304 -6.56 6.21 6.07
N SER A 305 -7.75 6.61 6.52
CA SER A 305 -8.92 5.77 6.73
C SER A 305 -10.09 6.22 5.84
N PRO A 306 -11.22 5.47 5.74
CA PRO A 306 -12.42 5.94 5.04
C PRO A 306 -12.93 7.28 5.61
N TRP A 307 -13.58 8.12 4.83
CA TRP A 307 -13.96 7.94 3.42
C TRP A 307 -13.07 8.72 2.45
N GLY A 308 -12.95 8.21 1.23
CA GLY A 308 -12.36 8.95 0.11
C GLY A 308 -13.39 9.70 -0.74
N TYR A 309 -14.63 9.22 -0.80
CA TYR A 309 -15.66 9.80 -1.68
C TYR A 309 -16.40 11.01 -1.09
N THR A 310 -16.35 11.22 0.22
CA THR A 310 -17.09 12.30 0.91
C THR A 310 -16.33 12.85 2.12
N ALA A 311 -16.58 14.12 2.44
CA ALA A 311 -16.10 14.75 3.67
C ALA A 311 -16.88 14.32 4.94
N GLU A 312 -18.02 13.64 4.78
CA GLU A 312 -18.76 13.08 5.91
C GLU A 312 -17.94 12.00 6.60
N LEU A 313 -18.01 11.97 7.93
CA LEU A 313 -17.24 11.00 8.70
C LEU A 313 -17.93 9.62 8.70
N PRO A 314 -17.16 8.52 8.62
CA PRO A 314 -17.73 7.17 8.67
C PRO A 314 -18.31 6.89 10.09
N PRO A 315 -19.28 5.94 10.20
CA PRO A 315 -19.84 5.56 11.51
C PRO A 315 -18.79 5.21 12.56
N ASP A 316 -17.73 4.52 12.16
CA ASP A 316 -16.62 4.10 13.03
C ASP A 316 -15.48 5.15 13.10
N HIS A 317 -15.75 6.42 12.79
CA HIS A 317 -14.72 7.46 12.84
C HIS A 317 -13.92 7.52 14.15
N PRO A 318 -14.55 7.42 15.35
CA PRO A 318 -13.80 7.42 16.60
C PRO A 318 -12.77 6.27 16.69
N PHE A 319 -13.12 5.08 16.21
CA PHE A 319 -12.21 3.95 16.12
C PHE A 319 -11.04 4.26 15.15
N PHE A 320 -11.34 4.73 13.94
CA PHE A 320 -10.31 5.06 12.95
C PHE A 320 -9.38 6.19 13.44
N ALA A 321 -9.92 7.20 14.09
CA ALA A 321 -9.11 8.29 14.62
C ALA A 321 -8.11 7.80 15.68
N ALA A 322 -8.56 6.96 16.62
CA ALA A 322 -7.69 6.36 17.62
C ALA A 322 -6.65 5.41 16.98
N ALA A 323 -7.07 4.56 16.06
CA ALA A 323 -6.17 3.64 15.34
C ALA A 323 -5.12 4.40 14.52
N ASN A 324 -5.50 5.46 13.82
CA ASN A 324 -4.59 6.30 13.04
C ASN A 324 -3.49 6.91 13.93
N GLU A 325 -3.80 7.31 15.17
CA GLU A 325 -2.79 7.82 16.12
C GLU A 325 -1.81 6.73 16.55
N VAL A 326 -2.29 5.52 16.84
CA VAL A 326 -1.44 4.37 17.20
C VAL A 326 -0.53 4.00 16.04
N ILE A 327 -1.06 3.86 14.84
CA ILE A 327 -0.32 3.48 13.63
C ILE A 327 0.75 4.54 13.31
N ALA A 328 0.38 5.82 13.25
CA ALA A 328 1.32 6.90 12.97
C ALA A 328 2.36 7.05 14.09
N GLY A 329 1.97 6.77 15.34
CA GLY A 329 2.88 6.72 16.48
C GLY A 329 3.95 5.64 16.34
N ALA A 330 3.56 4.43 15.91
CA ALA A 330 4.49 3.31 15.65
C ALA A 330 5.46 3.65 14.50
N ILE A 331 4.96 4.22 13.40
CA ILE A 331 5.79 4.70 12.28
C ILE A 331 6.82 5.72 12.78
N ARG A 332 6.36 6.74 13.51
CA ARG A 332 7.22 7.82 14.04
C ARG A 332 8.28 7.31 14.99
N ALA A 333 8.00 6.27 15.76
CA ALA A 333 8.96 5.69 16.70
C ALA A 333 10.20 5.09 16.02
N VAL A 334 10.10 4.71 14.73
CA VAL A 334 11.20 4.11 13.98
C VAL A 334 12.27 5.14 13.59
N ASN A 335 11.87 6.19 12.86
CA ASN A 335 12.79 7.17 12.26
C ASN A 335 12.45 8.63 12.58
N GLY A 336 11.49 8.89 13.45
CA GLY A 336 11.05 10.23 13.84
C GLY A 336 10.16 10.94 12.82
N LEU A 337 9.84 10.33 11.68
CA LEU A 337 9.01 10.92 10.64
C LEU A 337 7.53 10.80 11.02
N ASP A 338 6.85 11.94 11.19
CA ASP A 338 5.43 11.96 11.50
C ASP A 338 4.59 11.89 10.22
N PHE A 339 3.66 10.93 10.17
CA PHE A 339 2.72 10.76 9.06
C PHE A 339 1.44 11.52 9.37
N ARG A 340 0.95 12.31 8.42
CA ARG A 340 -0.38 12.91 8.49
C ARG A 340 -1.43 11.81 8.53
N ARG A 341 -2.54 12.04 9.23
CA ARG A 341 -3.56 11.02 9.45
C ARG A 341 -4.97 11.58 9.42
N GLY A 342 -5.92 10.78 8.98
CA GLY A 342 -7.33 11.14 8.90
C GLY A 342 -8.06 10.47 7.74
N PRO A 343 -9.32 10.85 7.48
CA PRO A 343 -10.07 10.38 6.32
C PRO A 343 -9.40 10.77 5.00
N ILE A 344 -9.43 9.89 4.00
CA ILE A 344 -8.81 10.11 2.68
C ILE A 344 -9.26 11.47 2.11
N TYR A 345 -10.57 11.72 2.06
CA TYR A 345 -11.14 12.92 1.45
C TYR A 345 -10.54 14.24 1.97
N THR A 346 -10.34 14.35 3.28
CA THR A 346 -9.86 15.57 3.93
C THR A 346 -8.33 15.58 4.11
N THR A 347 -7.69 14.42 4.11
CA THR A 347 -6.24 14.29 4.32
C THR A 347 -5.46 14.46 3.04
N ILE A 348 -5.97 13.88 1.93
CA ILE A 348 -5.31 13.95 0.62
C ILE A 348 -6.16 14.73 -0.41
N TYR A 349 -7.22 14.16 -0.93
CA TYR A 349 -8.16 14.76 -1.89
C TYR A 349 -9.40 13.88 -2.05
N PRO A 350 -10.51 14.37 -2.65
CA PRO A 350 -11.64 13.52 -3.02
C PRO A 350 -11.21 12.36 -3.93
N ALA A 351 -11.62 11.15 -3.59
CA ALA A 351 -11.28 9.95 -4.34
C ALA A 351 -12.41 8.91 -4.26
N SER A 352 -13.22 8.82 -5.31
CA SER A 352 -14.31 7.84 -5.41
C SER A 352 -13.87 6.56 -6.10
N GLY A 353 -14.50 5.43 -5.73
CA GLY A 353 -14.20 4.12 -6.29
C GLY A 353 -12.84 3.58 -5.84
N VAL A 354 -12.40 3.92 -4.64
CA VAL A 354 -11.16 3.44 -4.03
C VAL A 354 -11.39 2.13 -3.27
N PHE A 355 -10.34 1.32 -3.15
CA PHE A 355 -10.39 0.03 -2.48
C PHE A 355 -10.84 0.16 -1.02
N VAL A 356 -10.26 1.10 -0.29
CA VAL A 356 -10.52 1.31 1.14
C VAL A 356 -11.99 1.57 1.41
N ASP A 357 -12.66 2.40 0.61
CA ASP A 357 -14.08 2.69 0.77
C ASP A 357 -14.95 1.47 0.47
N TRP A 358 -14.61 0.66 -0.53
CA TRP A 358 -15.33 -0.57 -0.83
C TRP A 358 -15.13 -1.63 0.26
N ALA A 359 -13.89 -1.83 0.71
CA ALA A 359 -13.58 -2.80 1.76
C ALA A 359 -14.33 -2.47 3.06
N TYR A 360 -14.39 -1.20 3.43
CA TYR A 360 -15.10 -0.78 4.63
C TYR A 360 -16.61 -0.65 4.40
N GLY A 361 -17.04 0.11 3.40
CA GLY A 361 -18.45 0.47 3.20
C GLY A 361 -19.32 -0.68 2.75
N ASP A 362 -18.78 -1.58 1.92
CA ASP A 362 -19.52 -2.71 1.35
C ASP A 362 -19.29 -4.01 2.15
N ARG A 363 -18.10 -4.17 2.74
CA ARG A 363 -17.69 -5.42 3.40
C ARG A 363 -17.53 -5.32 4.91
N GLY A 364 -17.55 -4.12 5.50
CA GLY A 364 -17.36 -3.89 6.94
C GLY A 364 -15.92 -4.11 7.42
N ILE A 365 -14.96 -4.27 6.50
CA ILE A 365 -13.55 -4.52 6.81
C ILE A 365 -12.90 -3.22 7.29
N LYS A 366 -12.24 -3.22 8.44
CA LYS A 366 -11.46 -2.08 8.89
C LYS A 366 -10.29 -1.86 7.93
N SER A 367 -10.28 -0.73 7.24
CA SER A 367 -9.47 -0.53 6.05
C SER A 367 -8.68 0.77 6.10
N TRP A 368 -7.41 0.71 5.65
CA TRP A 368 -6.50 1.85 5.59
C TRP A 368 -5.83 1.96 4.22
N THR A 369 -5.37 3.15 3.92
CA THR A 369 -4.42 3.44 2.85
C THR A 369 -3.22 4.15 3.44
N PHE A 370 -2.01 3.69 3.11
CA PHE A 370 -0.76 4.37 3.44
C PHE A 370 -0.20 5.04 2.20
N GLU A 371 0.25 6.29 2.35
CA GLU A 371 1.14 6.95 1.40
C GLU A 371 2.50 7.06 2.06
N LEU A 372 3.45 6.26 1.59
CA LEU A 372 4.75 6.12 2.22
C LEU A 372 5.61 7.38 2.08
N ARG A 373 6.77 7.36 2.75
CA ARG A 373 7.77 8.41 2.68
C ARG A 373 8.32 8.60 1.27
N GLY A 374 8.82 9.77 0.98
CA GLY A 374 9.47 10.15 -0.27
C GLY A 374 8.81 11.33 -0.96
N GLY A 375 9.58 11.99 -1.80
CA GLY A 375 9.12 13.05 -2.70
C GLY A 375 8.95 12.49 -4.12
N GLY A 376 7.73 12.15 -4.51
CA GLY A 376 7.44 11.61 -5.85
C GLY A 376 7.61 10.10 -5.99
N PHE A 377 7.66 9.61 -7.23
CA PHE A 377 7.57 8.18 -7.56
C PHE A 377 8.91 7.50 -7.85
N ALA A 378 10.02 8.23 -7.73
CA ALA A 378 11.36 7.72 -7.99
C ALA A 378 12.36 8.15 -6.90
N PRO A 379 12.07 7.88 -5.61
CA PRO A 379 13.02 8.19 -4.56
C PRO A 379 14.29 7.34 -4.75
N PRO A 380 15.47 7.86 -4.31
CA PRO A 380 16.70 7.11 -4.40
C PRO A 380 16.64 5.81 -3.59
N PRO A 381 17.41 4.78 -3.95
CA PRO A 381 17.41 3.50 -3.23
C PRO A 381 17.67 3.61 -1.71
N THR A 382 18.37 4.65 -1.27
CA THR A 382 18.60 4.94 0.16
C THR A 382 17.32 5.17 0.97
N GLU A 383 16.20 5.49 0.32
CA GLU A 383 14.90 5.66 0.96
C GLU A 383 14.14 4.34 1.16
N ILE A 384 14.57 3.25 0.52
CA ILE A 384 13.85 1.96 0.58
C ILE A 384 13.84 1.41 2.01
N MET A 385 15.00 1.25 2.64
CA MET A 385 15.05 0.66 3.98
C MET A 385 14.34 1.50 5.04
N PRO A 386 14.51 2.84 5.11
CA PRO A 386 13.69 3.66 5.99
C PRO A 386 12.19 3.49 5.75
N ALA A 387 11.73 3.46 4.48
CA ALA A 387 10.33 3.22 4.15
C ALA A 387 9.85 1.83 4.60
N CYS A 388 10.65 0.78 4.36
CA CYS A 388 10.34 -0.58 4.75
C CYS A 388 10.16 -0.73 6.26
N THR A 389 11.08 -0.19 7.05
CA THR A 389 11.05 -0.33 8.53
C THR A 389 9.91 0.47 9.15
N GLU A 390 9.64 1.68 8.67
CA GLU A 390 8.51 2.50 9.10
C GLU A 390 7.18 1.84 8.75
N THR A 391 7.05 1.37 7.50
CA THR A 391 5.84 0.71 7.02
C THR A 391 5.59 -0.58 7.78
N PHE A 392 6.64 -1.36 8.09
CA PHE A 392 6.51 -2.58 8.88
C PHE A 392 5.84 -2.31 10.23
N ALA A 393 6.34 -1.31 10.98
CA ALA A 393 5.76 -0.94 12.26
C ALA A 393 4.28 -0.51 12.13
N GLY A 394 3.97 0.32 11.13
CA GLY A 394 2.58 0.75 10.88
C GLY A 394 1.64 -0.39 10.48
N LEU A 395 2.06 -1.27 9.57
CA LEU A 395 1.26 -2.40 9.13
C LEU A 395 1.04 -3.45 10.23
N LEU A 396 2.04 -3.65 11.10
CA LEU A 396 1.87 -4.51 12.27
C LEU A 396 0.76 -3.99 13.18
N GLU A 397 0.71 -2.67 13.43
CA GLU A 397 -0.37 -2.06 14.20
C GLU A 397 -1.72 -2.12 13.46
N VAL A 398 -1.77 -1.99 12.13
CA VAL A 398 -3.02 -2.22 11.36
C VAL A 398 -3.55 -3.62 11.66
N VAL A 399 -2.72 -4.65 11.55
CA VAL A 399 -3.12 -6.03 11.84
C VAL A 399 -3.62 -6.14 13.28
N ARG A 400 -2.85 -5.67 14.26
CA ARG A 400 -3.16 -5.76 15.70
C ARG A 400 -4.41 -4.96 16.07
N THR A 401 -4.53 -3.74 15.58
CA THR A 401 -5.64 -2.82 15.91
C THR A 401 -6.97 -3.29 15.30
N ALA A 402 -6.93 -3.92 14.14
CA ALA A 402 -8.13 -4.43 13.48
C ALA A 402 -8.51 -5.84 13.91
N LEU A 403 -7.60 -6.57 14.52
CA LEU A 403 -7.96 -7.80 15.23
C LEU A 403 -8.79 -7.37 16.44
N ARG A 404 -10.07 -7.73 16.48
CA ARG A 404 -10.94 -7.52 17.64
C ARG A 404 -10.17 -7.91 18.90
N PRO A 405 -10.46 -7.30 20.05
CA PRO A 405 -10.04 -7.92 21.31
C PRO A 405 -10.57 -9.36 21.24
N VAL A 406 -9.68 -10.30 20.92
CA VAL A 406 -10.02 -11.71 20.94
C VAL A 406 -10.38 -11.93 22.38
N CYS A 407 -11.58 -12.40 22.62
CA CYS A 407 -11.93 -12.89 23.93
C CYS A 407 -10.87 -13.94 24.30
N THR A 408 -10.03 -13.63 25.27
CA THR A 408 -8.92 -14.51 25.67
C THR A 408 -9.42 -15.88 26.10
N ALA A 409 -10.71 -15.97 26.43
CA ALA A 409 -11.39 -17.21 26.75
C ALA A 409 -11.82 -18.02 25.51
N ASP A 410 -11.92 -17.40 24.33
CA ASP A 410 -12.14 -18.08 23.04
C ASP A 410 -10.78 -18.50 22.46
N ALA A 411 -10.27 -19.62 22.96
CA ALA A 411 -8.92 -20.08 22.65
C ALA A 411 -8.81 -20.70 21.24
N ASN A 412 -9.92 -21.17 20.66
CA ASN A 412 -9.97 -21.66 19.28
C ASN A 412 -10.35 -20.59 18.25
N LEU A 413 -10.76 -19.40 18.71
CA LEU A 413 -11.13 -18.23 17.90
C LEU A 413 -12.35 -18.48 16.99
N ASP A 414 -13.29 -19.34 17.40
CA ASP A 414 -14.52 -19.60 16.65
C ASP A 414 -15.66 -18.63 16.98
N GLY A 415 -15.47 -17.75 17.97
CA GLY A 415 -16.42 -16.73 18.42
C GLY A 415 -17.38 -17.20 19.49
N VAL A 416 -17.22 -18.44 19.99
CA VAL A 416 -18.03 -19.04 21.06
C VAL A 416 -17.10 -19.48 22.17
N VAL A 417 -17.34 -19.09 23.41
CA VAL A 417 -16.58 -19.62 24.55
C VAL A 417 -17.26 -20.86 25.05
N ASP A 418 -16.62 -22.03 24.82
CA ASP A 418 -17.15 -23.33 25.24
C ASP A 418 -16.08 -24.24 25.85
N PHE A 419 -16.44 -25.47 26.12
CA PHE A 419 -15.53 -26.46 26.78
C PHE A 419 -14.31 -26.77 25.89
N THR A 420 -14.38 -26.59 24.59
CA THR A 420 -13.24 -26.78 23.67
C THR A 420 -12.14 -25.79 23.96
N ASP A 421 -12.49 -24.53 24.23
CA ASP A 421 -11.54 -23.48 24.58
C ASP A 421 -10.83 -23.76 25.91
N PHE A 422 -11.60 -24.24 26.90
CA PHE A 422 -11.02 -24.63 28.18
C PHE A 422 -9.97 -25.73 27.99
N LEU A 423 -10.24 -26.74 27.18
CA LEU A 423 -9.26 -27.79 26.90
C LEU A 423 -8.02 -27.28 26.20
N ILE A 424 -8.19 -26.38 25.25
CA ILE A 424 -7.08 -25.74 24.54
C ILE A 424 -6.21 -24.92 25.47
N TYR A 425 -6.82 -24.09 26.32
CA TYR A 425 -6.07 -23.32 27.30
C TYR A 425 -5.32 -24.24 28.28
N LEU A 426 -5.95 -25.28 28.72
CA LEU A 426 -5.34 -26.26 29.66
C LEU A 426 -4.11 -26.92 29.02
N ASP A 427 -4.17 -27.29 27.75
CA ASP A 427 -3.02 -27.83 27.01
C ASP A 427 -1.86 -26.84 26.92
N LEU A 428 -2.15 -25.55 26.60
CA LEU A 428 -1.15 -24.49 26.60
C LEU A 428 -0.52 -24.28 27.99
N TYR A 429 -1.36 -24.26 29.04
CA TYR A 429 -0.93 -24.08 30.41
C TYR A 429 0.00 -25.23 30.88
N VAL A 430 -0.39 -26.48 30.63
CA VAL A 430 0.42 -27.66 31.00
C VAL A 430 1.74 -27.71 30.22
N ALA A 431 1.74 -27.21 28.97
CA ALA A 431 2.94 -27.11 28.15
C ALA A 431 3.88 -25.98 28.59
N GLY A 432 3.46 -25.09 29.48
CA GLY A 432 4.18 -23.85 29.81
C GLY A 432 4.31 -22.95 28.59
N ASP A 433 3.32 -22.94 27.71
CA ASP A 433 3.34 -22.14 26.51
C ASP A 433 3.15 -20.65 26.85
N PRO A 434 4.00 -19.74 26.37
CA PRO A 434 3.85 -18.29 26.63
C PRO A 434 2.47 -17.71 26.27
N LEU A 435 1.67 -18.37 25.45
CA LEU A 435 0.29 -17.98 25.19
C LEU A 435 -0.65 -18.19 26.38
N ALA A 436 -0.24 -18.98 27.36
CA ALA A 436 -0.97 -19.16 28.58
C ALA A 436 -0.56 -18.18 29.70
N ASP A 437 0.48 -17.39 29.49
CA ASP A 437 0.88 -16.26 30.35
C ASP A 437 -0.08 -15.10 30.09
N LEU A 438 -1.06 -14.93 30.95
CA LEU A 438 -2.16 -13.97 30.78
C LEU A 438 -1.96 -12.69 31.58
N ASP A 439 -1.02 -12.69 32.53
CA ASP A 439 -0.68 -11.49 33.31
C ASP A 439 0.64 -10.83 32.86
N ASP A 440 1.27 -11.40 31.79
CA ASP A 440 2.49 -10.88 31.16
C ASP A 440 3.70 -10.80 32.13
N ASP A 441 3.77 -11.68 33.13
CA ASP A 441 4.88 -11.71 34.08
C ASP A 441 6.04 -12.61 33.63
N ALA A 442 5.95 -13.20 32.46
CA ALA A 442 6.87 -14.14 31.80
C ALA A 442 6.96 -15.53 32.48
N ALA A 443 6.03 -15.87 33.38
CA ALA A 443 5.86 -17.20 33.95
C ALA A 443 4.45 -17.72 33.65
N VAL A 444 4.32 -18.98 33.28
CA VAL A 444 3.01 -19.63 33.16
C VAL A 444 2.73 -20.34 34.48
N ASP A 445 1.88 -19.74 35.33
CA ASP A 445 1.63 -20.24 36.68
C ASP A 445 0.13 -20.25 37.05
N PHE A 446 -0.17 -20.49 38.31
CA PHE A 446 -1.54 -20.63 38.78
C PHE A 446 -2.35 -19.31 38.70
N ASN A 447 -1.70 -18.15 38.66
CA ASN A 447 -2.39 -16.87 38.50
C ASN A 447 -2.99 -16.76 37.09
N ASP A 448 -2.27 -17.22 36.06
CA ASP A 448 -2.77 -17.28 34.68
C ASP A 448 -3.99 -18.18 34.55
N PHE A 449 -3.91 -19.34 35.20
CA PHE A 449 -5.04 -20.27 35.22
C PHE A 449 -6.28 -19.66 35.88
N LEU A 450 -6.12 -18.94 36.99
CA LEU A 450 -7.22 -18.24 37.64
C LEU A 450 -7.76 -17.11 36.78
N GLN A 451 -6.89 -16.40 36.11
CA GLN A 451 -7.27 -15.33 35.18
C GLN A 451 -8.05 -15.88 33.99
N TYR A 452 -7.60 -17.00 33.42
CA TYR A 452 -8.35 -17.67 32.35
C TYR A 452 -9.75 -18.10 32.82
N LEU A 453 -9.88 -18.72 33.97
CA LEU A 453 -11.18 -19.12 34.50
C LEU A 453 -12.14 -17.94 34.71
N ASN A 454 -11.61 -16.78 35.11
CA ASN A 454 -12.40 -15.57 35.23
C ASN A 454 -12.91 -15.09 33.89
N LEU A 455 -12.04 -15.08 32.86
CA LEU A 455 -12.38 -14.72 31.47
C LEU A 455 -13.37 -15.72 30.87
N TYR A 456 -13.15 -17.01 31.08
CA TYR A 456 -14.04 -18.08 30.62
C TYR A 456 -15.47 -17.95 31.19
N ASN A 457 -15.58 -17.64 32.47
CA ASN A 457 -16.87 -17.45 33.13
C ASN A 457 -17.54 -16.11 32.71
N ALA A 458 -16.78 -15.10 32.40
CA ALA A 458 -17.31 -13.83 31.93
C ALA A 458 -17.87 -13.91 30.49
N GLY A 459 -17.37 -14.88 29.71
CA GLY A 459 -17.66 -14.98 28.27
C GLY A 459 -17.00 -13.86 27.46
N CYS A 460 -17.25 -13.88 26.16
CA CYS A 460 -16.84 -12.79 25.27
C CYS A 460 -17.85 -11.64 25.32
N PRO A 461 -17.41 -10.37 25.32
CA PRO A 461 -18.28 -9.21 25.29
C PRO A 461 -19.04 -9.05 23.95
#